data_d146490a7dbdd899a5a00acdeb8bca30
#
_entry.id   d146490a7dbdd899a5a00acdeb8bca30
#
_cell.length_a   1.000
_cell.length_b   1.000
_cell.length_c   1.000
_cell.angle_alpha   90.00
_cell.angle_beta   90.00
_cell.angle_gamma   90.00
#
_symmetry.space_group_name_H-M   'P 1'
#
loop_
_entity.id
_entity.type
_entity.pdbx_description
1 polymer ?
#
loop_
_entity_poly.entity_id
_entity_poly.type
_entity_poly.pdbx_seq_one_letter_code
_entity_poly.pdbx_strand_id
1 'polypeptide(L)'
;GVPTIILARTDANAADLLTSDCDPYDKPFVTGTRTQEGFYKVRAGLDQAISRGLAYAPYADLIWCETAKPDLDEARRFAEAIKKEYPDQLLSYNCSPSFNWKKNLDDATIAKFQRELSAMGYKHQFITLAGIHNMWHSMFNLAHD
;
A
#
# COMPACT_ATOMS: atom_id res chain seq x y z
N GLY A 1 -27.81 -10.91 6.17
CA GLY A 1 -26.71 -10.74 5.24
C GLY A 1 -25.46 -11.48 5.72
N VAL A 2 -24.51 -11.70 4.84
CA VAL A 2 -23.20 -12.26 5.22
C VAL A 2 -22.32 -11.11 5.71
N PRO A 3 -21.70 -11.20 6.89
CA PRO A 3 -20.73 -10.20 7.33
C PRO A 3 -19.56 -10.12 6.33
N THR A 4 -19.32 -8.94 5.78
CA THR A 4 -18.27 -8.74 4.79
C THR A 4 -17.37 -7.61 5.26
N ILE A 5 -16.06 -7.85 5.28
CA ILE A 5 -15.03 -6.84 5.62
C ILE A 5 -14.67 -6.07 4.36
N ILE A 6 -14.66 -4.74 4.46
CA ILE A 6 -14.24 -3.84 3.39
C ILE A 6 -12.79 -3.42 3.65
N LEU A 7 -11.89 -3.87 2.77
CA LEU A 7 -10.49 -3.44 2.72
C LEU A 7 -10.33 -2.45 1.56
N ALA A 8 -10.18 -1.17 1.87
CA ALA A 8 -9.99 -0.13 0.87
C ALA A 8 -8.50 0.00 0.52
N ARG A 9 -8.20 -0.09 -0.78
CA ARG A 9 -6.84 0.08 -1.33
C ARG A 9 -6.65 1.45 -1.96
N THR A 10 -5.50 2.07 -1.76
CA THR A 10 -5.04 3.21 -2.54
C THR A 10 -3.70 2.91 -3.22
N ASP A 11 -3.57 3.30 -4.49
CA ASP A 11 -2.34 3.27 -5.27
C ASP A 11 -1.71 4.68 -5.43
N ALA A 12 -2.23 5.67 -4.72
CA ALA A 12 -1.85 7.07 -4.87
C ALA A 12 -0.36 7.34 -4.54
N ASN A 13 0.32 6.41 -3.85
CA ASN A 13 1.76 6.51 -3.60
C ASN A 13 2.58 6.47 -4.90
N ALA A 14 2.07 5.84 -5.96
CA ALA A 14 2.75 5.71 -7.25
C ALA A 14 1.90 6.15 -8.46
N ALA A 15 0.65 6.58 -8.25
CA ALA A 15 -0.25 6.93 -9.33
C ALA A 15 -0.04 8.39 -9.78
N ASP A 16 0.36 8.59 -11.02
CA ASP A 16 0.64 9.90 -11.61
C ASP A 16 -0.56 10.54 -12.32
N LEU A 17 -1.63 9.79 -12.50
CA LEU A 17 -2.79 10.20 -13.32
C LEU A 17 -4.11 9.96 -12.58
N LEU A 18 -5.04 10.91 -12.77
CA LEU A 18 -6.44 10.79 -12.37
C LEU A 18 -7.38 10.94 -13.57
N THR A 19 -8.51 10.26 -13.51
CA THR A 19 -9.57 10.41 -14.51
C THR A 19 -10.44 11.66 -14.31
N SER A 20 -10.47 12.19 -13.08
CA SER A 20 -11.27 13.33 -12.68
C SER A 20 -10.55 14.15 -11.60
N ASP A 21 -10.81 15.44 -11.54
CA ASP A 21 -10.31 16.38 -10.54
C ASP A 21 -11.42 16.86 -9.57
N CYS A 22 -12.57 16.19 -9.57
CA CYS A 22 -13.72 16.62 -8.78
C CYS A 22 -13.58 16.29 -7.27
N ASP A 23 -12.79 15.27 -6.90
CA ASP A 23 -12.63 14.85 -5.51
C ASP A 23 -11.77 15.86 -4.72
N PRO A 24 -12.29 16.42 -3.61
CA PRO A 24 -11.56 17.40 -2.81
C PRO A 24 -10.29 16.85 -2.17
N TYR A 25 -10.19 15.55 -1.92
CA TYR A 25 -8.99 14.91 -1.38
C TYR A 25 -7.85 14.80 -2.39
N ASP A 26 -8.16 14.81 -3.70
CA ASP A 26 -7.16 14.76 -4.76
C ASP A 26 -6.71 16.15 -5.24
N LYS A 27 -7.57 17.16 -5.10
CA LYS A 27 -7.31 18.54 -5.59
C LYS A 27 -5.95 19.11 -5.19
N PRO A 28 -5.44 18.95 -3.96
CA PRO A 28 -4.13 19.51 -3.57
C PRO A 28 -2.95 18.92 -4.35
N PHE A 29 -3.14 17.78 -5.00
CA PHE A 29 -2.09 17.05 -5.73
C PHE A 29 -2.18 17.22 -7.24
N VAL A 30 -3.30 17.74 -7.77
CA VAL A 30 -3.46 18.01 -9.21
C VAL A 30 -2.52 19.11 -9.64
N THR A 31 -1.76 18.87 -10.72
CA THR A 31 -0.72 19.79 -11.21
C THR A 31 -1.25 20.90 -12.13
N GLY A 32 -2.52 20.83 -12.54
CA GLY A 32 -3.13 21.72 -13.51
C GLY A 32 -2.86 21.35 -14.97
N THR A 33 -2.08 20.31 -15.22
CA THR A 33 -1.80 19.81 -16.57
C THR A 33 -2.55 18.52 -16.88
N ARG A 34 -2.78 18.25 -18.17
CA ARG A 34 -3.47 17.04 -18.65
C ARG A 34 -2.63 16.31 -19.69
N THR A 35 -2.86 15.01 -19.83
CA THR A 35 -2.32 14.23 -20.96
C THR A 35 -3.15 14.48 -22.23
N GLN A 36 -2.65 13.99 -23.37
CA GLN A 36 -3.40 14.06 -24.64
C GLN A 36 -4.72 13.28 -24.58
N GLU A 37 -4.76 12.18 -23.80
CA GLU A 37 -5.94 11.34 -23.57
C GLU A 37 -6.94 12.00 -22.59
N GLY A 38 -6.55 13.12 -21.95
CA GLY A 38 -7.42 13.89 -21.07
C GLY A 38 -7.30 13.57 -19.58
N PHE A 39 -6.37 12.72 -19.16
CA PHE A 39 -6.10 12.47 -17.74
C PHE A 39 -5.46 13.68 -17.05
N TYR A 40 -5.82 13.91 -15.80
CA TYR A 40 -5.18 14.92 -14.96
C TYR A 40 -3.88 14.37 -14.39
N LYS A 41 -2.79 15.13 -14.55
CA LYS A 41 -1.52 14.79 -13.92
C LYS A 41 -1.53 15.18 -12.44
N VAL A 42 -1.05 14.28 -11.60
CA VAL A 42 -0.97 14.49 -10.14
C VAL A 42 0.44 14.25 -9.62
N ARG A 43 0.72 14.80 -8.46
CA ARG A 43 1.94 14.52 -7.71
C ARG A 43 1.69 13.27 -6.86
N ALA A 44 2.14 12.12 -7.36
CA ALA A 44 2.14 10.88 -6.60
C ALA A 44 2.99 11.01 -5.33
N GLY A 45 2.76 10.11 -4.39
CA GLY A 45 3.56 10.02 -3.18
C GLY A 45 2.74 9.76 -1.92
N LEU A 46 3.46 9.61 -0.82
CA LEU A 46 2.86 9.24 0.45
C LEU A 46 1.80 10.23 0.94
N ASP A 47 1.99 11.52 0.71
CA ASP A 47 1.02 12.55 1.14
C ASP A 47 -0.32 12.41 0.40
N GLN A 48 -0.29 12.09 -0.90
CA GLN A 48 -1.50 11.77 -1.66
C GLN A 48 -2.13 10.47 -1.18
N ALA A 49 -1.33 9.44 -0.90
CA ALA A 49 -1.82 8.17 -0.35
C ALA A 49 -2.47 8.36 1.03
N ILE A 50 -1.92 9.20 1.89
CA ILE A 50 -2.51 9.57 3.20
C ILE A 50 -3.84 10.27 2.97
N SER A 51 -3.91 11.25 2.07
CA SER A 51 -5.16 11.95 1.75
C SER A 51 -6.26 10.97 1.29
N ARG A 52 -5.92 10.02 0.42
CA ARG A 52 -6.86 8.95 0.00
C ARG A 52 -7.23 8.03 1.14
N GLY A 53 -6.27 7.63 1.98
CA GLY A 53 -6.53 6.81 3.15
C GLY A 53 -7.51 7.46 4.13
N LEU A 54 -7.35 8.75 4.39
CA LEU A 54 -8.28 9.53 5.23
C LEU A 54 -9.68 9.63 4.62
N ALA A 55 -9.77 9.76 3.29
CA ALA A 55 -11.05 9.76 2.58
C ALA A 55 -11.78 8.41 2.69
N TYR A 56 -11.05 7.29 2.75
CA TYR A 56 -11.61 5.95 2.83
C TYR A 56 -11.97 5.51 4.26
N ALA A 57 -11.27 6.03 5.27
CA ALA A 57 -11.40 5.59 6.65
C ALA A 57 -12.84 5.51 7.18
N PRO A 58 -13.75 6.48 6.89
CA PRO A 58 -15.13 6.39 7.36
C PRO A 58 -15.95 5.24 6.76
N TYR A 59 -15.48 4.63 5.68
CA TYR A 59 -16.24 3.66 4.87
C TYR A 59 -15.62 2.28 4.82
N ALA A 60 -14.43 2.09 5.41
CA ALA A 60 -13.67 0.85 5.31
C ALA A 60 -13.31 0.29 6.70
N ASP A 61 -13.35 -1.02 6.83
CA ASP A 61 -12.88 -1.72 8.04
C ASP A 61 -11.35 -1.70 8.13
N LEU A 62 -10.66 -1.82 6.98
CA LEU A 62 -9.21 -1.74 6.88
C LEU A 62 -8.80 -0.83 5.72
N ILE A 63 -7.62 -0.20 5.84
CA ILE A 63 -7.01 0.59 4.77
C ILE A 63 -5.67 -0.04 4.37
N TRP A 64 -5.45 -0.11 3.08
CA TRP A 64 -4.23 -0.59 2.46
C TRP A 64 -3.64 0.46 1.52
N CYS A 65 -2.46 0.96 1.83
CA CYS A 65 -1.63 1.74 0.92
C CYS A 65 -0.71 0.77 0.16
N GLU A 66 -0.85 0.69 -1.15
CA GLU A 66 0.06 -0.11 -1.99
C GLU A 66 1.43 0.54 -2.05
N THR A 67 2.47 -0.28 -1.93
CA THR A 67 3.87 0.13 -1.99
C THR A 67 4.64 -0.72 -3.01
N ALA A 68 5.74 -0.19 -3.53
CA ALA A 68 6.58 -0.89 -4.51
C ALA A 68 7.79 -1.60 -3.87
N LYS A 69 8.11 -1.26 -2.64
CA LYS A 69 9.25 -1.81 -1.86
C LYS A 69 8.90 -1.83 -0.37
N PRO A 70 9.59 -2.68 0.42
CA PRO A 70 9.39 -2.68 1.87
C PRO A 70 10.09 -1.47 2.51
N ASP A 71 9.33 -0.64 3.21
CA ASP A 71 9.83 0.57 3.87
C ASP A 71 9.06 0.80 5.18
N LEU A 72 9.74 0.62 6.33
CA LEU A 72 9.12 0.78 7.66
C LEU A 72 8.85 2.26 8.00
N ASP A 73 9.64 3.18 7.50
CA ASP A 73 9.44 4.60 7.79
C ASP A 73 8.25 5.15 7.00
N GLU A 74 8.10 4.75 5.74
CA GLU A 74 6.91 5.06 4.95
C GLU A 74 5.65 4.46 5.61
N ALA A 75 5.72 3.19 6.03
CA ALA A 75 4.62 2.52 6.72
C ALA A 75 4.24 3.24 8.03
N ARG A 76 5.23 3.68 8.81
CA ARG A 76 5.01 4.42 10.07
C ARG A 76 4.32 5.75 9.81
N ARG A 77 4.81 6.54 8.88
CA ARG A 77 4.24 7.84 8.53
C ARG A 77 2.79 7.72 8.06
N PHE A 78 2.49 6.71 7.24
CA PHE A 78 1.11 6.45 6.83
C PHE A 78 0.23 6.07 8.02
N ALA A 79 0.68 5.12 8.86
CA ALA A 79 -0.07 4.67 10.02
C ALA A 79 -0.35 5.81 11.01
N GLU A 80 0.66 6.61 11.34
CA GLU A 80 0.53 7.75 12.26
C GLU A 80 -0.46 8.78 11.74
N ALA A 81 -0.42 9.11 10.45
CA ALA A 81 -1.34 10.06 9.83
C ALA A 81 -2.79 9.58 9.87
N ILE A 82 -3.05 8.31 9.53
CA ILE A 82 -4.39 7.74 9.59
C ILE A 82 -4.89 7.67 11.04
N LYS A 83 -4.07 7.15 11.96
CA LYS A 83 -4.47 6.94 13.36
C LYS A 83 -4.62 8.23 14.16
N LYS A 84 -4.05 9.31 13.70
CA LYS A 84 -4.27 10.64 14.31
C LYS A 84 -5.73 11.07 14.22
N GLU A 85 -6.39 10.81 13.10
CA GLU A 85 -7.79 11.16 12.86
C GLU A 85 -8.74 10.00 13.18
N TYR A 86 -8.29 8.77 12.98
CA TYR A 86 -9.06 7.53 13.19
C TYR A 86 -8.24 6.53 14.02
N PRO A 87 -8.17 6.69 15.37
CA PRO A 87 -7.28 5.91 16.23
C PRO A 87 -7.48 4.39 16.14
N ASP A 88 -8.73 3.95 15.94
CA ASP A 88 -9.11 2.55 15.90
C ASP A 88 -9.03 1.93 14.48
N GLN A 89 -8.71 2.73 13.46
CA GLN A 89 -8.65 2.24 12.09
C GLN A 89 -7.62 1.12 11.94
N LEU A 90 -8.06 -0.02 11.44
CA LEU A 90 -7.18 -1.13 11.12
C LEU A 90 -6.46 -0.88 9.79
N LEU A 91 -5.20 -1.30 9.72
CA LEU A 91 -4.38 -1.18 8.53
C LEU A 91 -3.96 -2.54 7.99
N SER A 92 -3.77 -2.60 6.69
CA SER A 92 -3.29 -3.78 5.98
C SER A 92 -2.01 -3.47 5.20
N TYR A 93 -1.11 -4.45 5.12
CA TYR A 93 0.16 -4.31 4.40
C TYR A 93 0.41 -5.52 3.49
N ASN A 94 0.84 -5.23 2.25
CA ASN A 94 1.27 -6.25 1.31
C ASN A 94 2.76 -6.56 1.49
N CYS A 95 3.08 -7.75 1.99
CA CYS A 95 4.44 -8.26 2.10
C CYS A 95 4.82 -9.07 0.85
N SER A 96 4.70 -8.47 -0.33
CA SER A 96 4.93 -9.18 -1.60
C SER A 96 6.36 -9.72 -1.73
N PRO A 97 6.56 -10.97 -2.19
CA PRO A 97 7.88 -11.49 -2.55
C PRO A 97 8.55 -10.68 -3.66
N SER A 98 7.78 -10.00 -4.50
CA SER A 98 8.27 -9.17 -5.62
C SER A 98 8.98 -7.90 -5.17
N PHE A 99 8.95 -7.53 -3.89
CA PHE A 99 9.60 -6.33 -3.37
C PHE A 99 11.12 -6.40 -3.27
N ASN A 100 11.74 -7.51 -3.69
CA ASN A 100 13.20 -7.69 -3.63
C ASN A 100 13.78 -7.40 -2.24
N TRP A 101 13.21 -8.01 -1.22
CA TRP A 101 13.48 -7.76 0.21
C TRP A 101 14.97 -7.64 0.53
N LYS A 102 15.79 -8.63 0.14
CA LYS A 102 17.23 -8.64 0.40
C LYS A 102 18.03 -7.57 -0.34
N LYS A 103 17.47 -6.99 -1.40
CA LYS A 103 18.08 -5.85 -2.09
C LYS A 103 17.83 -4.54 -1.33
N ASN A 104 16.71 -4.44 -0.64
CA ASN A 104 16.26 -3.21 0.02
C ASN A 104 16.58 -3.18 1.52
N LEU A 105 16.66 -4.35 2.18
CA LEU A 105 16.78 -4.46 3.63
C LEU A 105 17.79 -5.53 4.02
N ASP A 106 18.42 -5.36 5.17
CA ASP A 106 19.24 -6.40 5.81
C ASP A 106 18.37 -7.50 6.45
N ASP A 107 18.98 -8.65 6.73
CA ASP A 107 18.29 -9.82 7.28
C ASP A 107 17.70 -9.53 8.68
N ALA A 108 18.34 -8.69 9.50
CA ALA A 108 17.83 -8.33 10.82
C ALA A 108 16.56 -7.48 10.73
N THR A 109 16.51 -6.55 9.78
CA THR A 109 15.32 -5.74 9.52
C THR A 109 14.19 -6.59 8.93
N ILE A 110 14.50 -7.50 7.99
CA ILE A 110 13.51 -8.43 7.43
C ILE A 110 12.90 -9.29 8.55
N ALA A 111 13.69 -9.83 9.44
CA ALA A 111 13.24 -10.71 10.52
C ALA A 111 12.26 -10.05 11.51
N LYS A 112 12.33 -8.74 11.69
CA LYS A 112 11.44 -7.98 12.59
C LYS A 112 10.31 -7.25 11.87
N PHE A 113 10.34 -7.15 10.54
CA PHE A 113 9.49 -6.28 9.73
C PHE A 113 7.99 -6.44 10.05
N GLN A 114 7.50 -7.67 10.10
CA GLN A 114 6.08 -7.95 10.39
C GLN A 114 5.67 -7.54 11.81
N ARG A 115 6.56 -7.69 12.80
CA ARG A 115 6.29 -7.25 14.19
C ARG A 115 6.24 -5.74 14.29
N GLU A 116 7.16 -5.04 13.63
CA GLU A 116 7.16 -3.58 13.55
C GLU A 116 5.87 -3.06 12.89
N LEU A 117 5.46 -3.63 11.76
CA LEU A 117 4.18 -3.31 11.14
C LEU A 117 3.01 -3.52 12.09
N SER A 118 2.98 -4.67 12.78
CA SER A 118 1.89 -4.99 13.73
C SER A 118 1.83 -3.98 14.88
N ALA A 119 2.98 -3.51 15.38
CA ALA A 119 3.06 -2.47 16.41
C ALA A 119 2.50 -1.13 15.94
N MET A 120 2.66 -0.78 14.65
CA MET A 120 2.11 0.42 14.04
C MET A 120 0.60 0.34 13.77
N GLY A 121 -0.02 -0.87 13.86
CA GLY A 121 -1.45 -1.06 13.63
C GLY A 121 -1.81 -1.77 12.33
N TYR A 122 -0.83 -2.27 11.57
CA TYR A 122 -1.08 -3.16 10.45
C TYR A 122 -1.42 -4.56 10.95
N LYS A 123 -2.68 -4.78 11.27
CA LYS A 123 -3.17 -6.04 11.88
C LYS A 123 -3.48 -7.13 10.86
N HIS A 124 -3.61 -6.76 9.60
CA HIS A 124 -3.72 -7.68 8.47
C HIS A 124 -2.48 -7.54 7.58
N GLN A 125 -1.74 -8.62 7.43
CA GLN A 125 -0.55 -8.67 6.57
C GLN A 125 -0.70 -9.87 5.64
N PHE A 126 -0.47 -9.66 4.36
CA PHE A 126 -0.66 -10.70 3.36
C PHE A 126 0.51 -10.75 2.38
N ILE A 127 0.68 -11.87 1.73
CA ILE A 127 1.77 -12.14 0.79
C ILE A 127 1.14 -12.42 -0.58
N THR A 128 1.12 -11.42 -1.44
CA THR A 128 0.62 -11.59 -2.80
C THR A 128 1.51 -12.51 -3.60
N LEU A 129 0.92 -13.27 -4.53
CA LEU A 129 1.64 -14.14 -5.47
C LEU A 129 2.49 -15.25 -4.81
N ALA A 130 2.36 -15.47 -3.49
CA ALA A 130 3.17 -16.46 -2.78
C ALA A 130 3.06 -17.86 -3.39
N GLY A 131 1.86 -18.29 -3.76
CA GLY A 131 1.63 -19.60 -4.39
C GLY A 131 2.33 -19.75 -5.74
N ILE A 132 2.19 -18.76 -6.62
CA ILE A 132 2.82 -18.81 -7.95
C ILE A 132 4.34 -18.72 -7.86
N HIS A 133 4.89 -17.88 -6.97
CA HIS A 133 6.34 -17.82 -6.75
C HIS A 133 6.90 -19.13 -6.22
N ASN A 134 6.21 -19.77 -5.27
CA ASN A 134 6.62 -21.07 -4.75
C ASN A 134 6.60 -22.15 -5.84
N MET A 135 5.53 -22.17 -6.65
CA MET A 135 5.42 -23.11 -7.77
C MET A 135 6.56 -22.92 -8.78
N TRP A 136 6.82 -21.69 -9.21
CA TRP A 136 7.91 -21.40 -10.17
C TRP A 136 9.28 -21.77 -9.62
N HIS A 137 9.56 -21.43 -8.37
CA HIS A 137 10.83 -21.79 -7.73
C HIS A 137 11.02 -23.32 -7.65
N SER A 138 9.98 -24.04 -7.25
CA SER A 138 10.04 -25.50 -7.15
C SER A 138 10.20 -26.16 -8.51
N MET A 139 9.48 -25.69 -9.53
CA MET A 139 9.59 -26.21 -10.90
C MET A 139 10.93 -25.88 -11.56
N PHE A 140 11.47 -24.68 -11.28
CA PHE A 140 12.81 -24.31 -11.75
C PHE A 140 13.87 -25.24 -11.17
N ASN A 141 13.85 -25.46 -9.86
CA ASN A 141 14.80 -26.38 -9.21
C ASN A 141 14.68 -27.80 -9.77
N LEU A 142 13.45 -28.33 -9.92
CA LEU A 142 13.22 -29.64 -10.48
C LEU A 142 13.76 -29.77 -11.92
N ALA A 143 13.67 -28.73 -12.72
CA ALA A 143 14.16 -28.76 -14.10
C ALA A 143 15.69 -28.55 -14.20
N HIS A 144 16.31 -27.99 -13.19
CA HIS A 144 17.74 -27.73 -13.12
C HIS A 144 18.54 -28.95 -12.61
N ASP A 145 17.95 -29.75 -11.72
CA ASP A 145 18.56 -30.98 -11.16
C ASP A 145 18.54 -32.13 -12.18
#